data_e0b3cad7093c466493b32870f80914d9
#
_entry.id   e0b3cad7093c466493b32870f80914d9
#
_cell.length_a   1.000
_cell.length_b   1.000
_cell.length_c   1.000
_cell.angle_alpha   90.00
_cell.angle_beta   90.00
_cell.angle_gamma   90.00
#
_symmetry.space_group_name_H-M   'P 1'
#
loop_
_entity.id
_entity.type
_entity.pdbx_description
1 polymer ?
#
loop_
_entity_poly.entity_id
_entity_poly.type
_entity_poly.pdbx_seq_one_letter_code
_entity_poly.pdbx_strand_id
1 'polypeptide(L)'
;MTKAGGGTMHRPSGGRLRANIERLADYTAAHPELGEAHHFLYDLRFPKEGNPQFVVMGVNPGETEQDWCIAPKPTEETSRYDFHDEVGPGRSAIRWSQAARYFLDDADYVLAELFFWSSYDSRVFTDRFGPLAKSKHLPLCVEMNLDLIEAYQPKAVILPGLTYVRLVKDLYGLAFVEAISDGRHRIAEHYTDGKRPWVFTKHWTAAFGFSKQQRETARQAIRSAMGTQP
;
A
#
# COMPACT_ATOMS: atom_id res chain seq x y z
N MET A 1 44.01 2.76 10.85
CA MET A 1 42.73 3.02 11.54
C MET A 1 41.99 4.08 10.75
N THR A 2 41.16 3.66 9.81
CA THR A 2 40.34 4.56 8.95
C THR A 2 38.94 4.62 9.57
N LYS A 3 38.54 5.80 10.04
CA LYS A 3 37.18 6.09 10.52
C LYS A 3 36.21 5.93 9.36
N ALA A 4 35.31 4.97 9.47
CA ALA A 4 34.15 4.88 8.61
C ALA A 4 33.29 6.14 8.83
N GLY A 5 33.09 6.90 7.76
CA GLY A 5 32.21 8.04 7.74
C GLY A 5 30.76 7.58 7.93
N GLY A 6 30.18 7.90 9.08
CA GLY A 6 28.75 7.76 9.32
C GLY A 6 28.00 8.73 8.40
N GLY A 7 27.48 8.24 7.29
CA GLY A 7 26.48 8.94 6.49
C GLY A 7 25.25 9.16 7.35
N THR A 8 24.96 10.38 7.71
CA THR A 8 23.68 10.81 8.26
C THR A 8 22.61 10.46 7.23
N MET A 9 21.87 9.39 7.46
CA MET A 9 20.66 9.09 6.67
C MET A 9 19.67 10.22 6.89
N HIS A 10 19.49 11.03 5.84
CA HIS A 10 18.40 11.99 5.80
C HIS A 10 17.07 11.20 5.85
N ARG A 11 16.37 11.24 6.98
CA ARG A 11 14.92 11.02 6.96
C ARG A 11 14.36 12.01 5.93
N PRO A 12 13.53 11.55 4.98
CA PRO A 12 12.86 12.46 4.07
C PRO A 12 12.20 13.53 4.93
N SER A 13 12.30 14.77 4.54
CA SER A 13 11.77 15.89 5.29
C SER A 13 10.30 15.61 5.60
N GLY A 14 9.95 15.32 6.83
CA GLY A 14 8.59 14.98 7.29
C GLY A 14 7.56 16.06 6.92
N GLY A 15 8.01 17.25 6.55
CA GLY A 15 7.18 18.38 6.16
C GLY A 15 6.25 18.10 4.97
N ARG A 16 6.71 17.42 3.91
CA ARG A 16 5.86 17.18 2.73
C ARG A 16 4.78 16.15 2.98
N LEU A 17 5.13 15.06 3.66
CA LEU A 17 4.15 14.02 3.99
C LEU A 17 3.13 14.52 5.00
N ARG A 18 3.57 15.32 5.98
CA ARG A 18 2.66 15.99 6.90
C ARG A 18 1.71 16.95 6.16
N ALA A 19 2.22 17.76 5.26
CA ALA A 19 1.40 18.65 4.43
C ALA A 19 0.37 17.87 3.59
N ASN A 20 0.72 16.67 3.09
CA ASN A 20 -0.22 15.80 2.38
C ASN A 20 -1.31 15.24 3.29
N ILE A 21 -1.01 14.92 4.56
CA ILE A 21 -2.01 14.49 5.54
C ILE A 21 -3.03 15.61 5.81
N GLU A 22 -2.54 16.83 6.05
CA GLU A 22 -3.38 18.01 6.25
C GLU A 22 -4.21 18.32 5.00
N ARG A 23 -3.58 18.32 3.82
CA ARG A 23 -4.26 18.52 2.53
C ARG A 23 -5.35 17.48 2.25
N LEU A 24 -5.12 16.20 2.63
CA LEU A 24 -6.13 15.16 2.48
C LEU A 24 -7.33 15.39 3.39
N ALA A 25 -7.10 15.82 4.62
CA ALA A 25 -8.17 16.17 5.55
C ALA A 25 -9.00 17.34 5.04
N ASP A 26 -8.35 18.43 4.58
CA ASP A 26 -9.00 19.60 4.00
C ASP A 26 -9.78 19.24 2.74
N TYR A 27 -9.20 18.42 1.85
CA TYR A 27 -9.84 17.94 0.66
C TYR A 27 -11.10 17.12 0.99
N THR A 28 -11.00 16.22 1.98
CA THR A 28 -12.16 15.41 2.41
C THR A 28 -13.29 16.30 2.96
N ALA A 29 -12.94 17.29 3.78
CA ALA A 29 -13.92 18.24 4.32
C ALA A 29 -14.59 19.09 3.23
N ALA A 30 -13.89 19.41 2.13
CA ALA A 30 -14.41 20.17 1.01
C ALA A 30 -15.26 19.35 0.04
N HIS A 31 -15.34 18.02 0.20
CA HIS A 31 -16.04 17.11 -0.70
C HIS A 31 -17.10 16.27 0.05
N PRO A 32 -18.30 16.84 0.31
CA PRO A 32 -19.36 16.15 1.06
C PRO A 32 -19.79 14.80 0.46
N GLU A 33 -19.59 14.62 -0.84
CA GLU A 33 -19.86 13.34 -1.51
C GLU A 33 -18.94 12.19 -1.09
N LEU A 34 -17.82 12.47 -0.45
CA LEU A 34 -17.00 11.46 0.21
C LEU A 34 -17.65 10.95 1.49
N GLY A 35 -18.63 11.72 1.99
CA GLY A 35 -19.50 11.32 3.08
C GLY A 35 -18.77 11.04 4.38
N GLU A 36 -19.24 9.99 5.07
CA GLU A 36 -18.66 9.54 6.34
C GLU A 36 -17.48 8.57 6.16
N ALA A 37 -16.98 8.43 4.92
CA ALA A 37 -15.85 7.57 4.68
C ALA A 37 -14.60 8.09 5.40
N HIS A 38 -13.97 7.20 6.15
CA HIS A 38 -12.68 7.50 6.76
C HIS A 38 -11.62 7.62 5.68
N HIS A 39 -10.67 8.51 5.85
CA HIS A 39 -9.54 8.64 4.92
C HIS A 39 -8.24 8.13 5.56
N PHE A 40 -7.38 7.59 4.70
CA PHE A 40 -6.12 6.99 5.08
C PHE A 40 -5.09 7.24 3.98
N LEU A 41 -4.00 7.90 4.30
CA LEU A 41 -2.93 8.15 3.35
C LEU A 41 -1.88 7.05 3.37
N TYR A 42 -1.29 6.79 4.53
CA TYR A 42 -0.28 5.76 4.70
C TYR A 42 -0.12 5.36 6.17
N ASP A 43 0.51 4.21 6.39
CA ASP A 43 0.91 3.74 7.70
C ASP A 43 2.33 3.16 7.64
N LEU A 44 3.21 3.70 8.45
CA LEU A 44 4.55 3.17 8.63
C LEU A 44 4.51 1.89 9.45
N ARG A 45 4.75 0.77 8.79
CA ARG A 45 4.92 -0.52 9.43
C ARG A 45 6.41 -0.77 9.62
N PHE A 46 6.94 -0.33 10.77
CA PHE A 46 8.27 -0.65 11.28
C PHE A 46 9.52 0.00 10.69
N PRO A 47 9.65 1.24 10.40
CA PRO A 47 11.00 1.77 10.31
C PRO A 47 11.55 1.96 11.72
N LYS A 48 12.19 0.94 12.24
CA LYS A 48 12.98 1.10 13.47
C LYS A 48 14.15 2.03 13.22
N GLU A 49 14.80 1.88 12.08
CA GLU A 49 15.89 2.74 11.64
C GLU A 49 15.98 2.72 10.09
N GLY A 50 15.96 3.86 9.45
CA GLY A 50 16.13 3.98 8.01
C GLY A 50 14.84 4.04 7.19
N ASN A 51 14.96 3.93 5.87
CA ASN A 51 13.83 3.93 4.95
C ASN A 51 13.22 2.54 4.83
N PRO A 52 11.88 2.42 4.73
CA PRO A 52 11.21 1.16 4.48
C PRO A 52 11.68 0.57 3.15
N GLN A 53 11.82 -0.76 3.11
CA GLN A 53 12.24 -1.44 1.88
C GLN A 53 11.15 -1.45 0.83
N PHE A 54 9.88 -1.42 1.27
CA PHE A 54 8.72 -1.54 0.41
C PHE A 54 7.68 -0.46 0.66
N VAL A 55 6.98 -0.10 -0.40
CA VAL A 55 5.62 0.42 -0.31
C VAL A 55 4.68 -0.72 -0.69
N VAL A 56 3.78 -1.09 0.22
CA VAL A 56 2.71 -2.05 -0.05
C VAL A 56 1.43 -1.27 -0.25
N MET A 57 0.85 -1.36 -1.43
CA MET A 57 -0.31 -0.55 -1.80
C MET A 57 -1.55 -1.43 -1.90
N GLY A 58 -2.51 -1.20 -1.02
CA GLY A 58 -3.85 -1.76 -1.12
C GLY A 58 -4.70 -1.05 -2.16
N VAL A 59 -5.97 -1.41 -2.26
CA VAL A 59 -6.92 -0.72 -3.16
C VAL A 59 -7.56 0.46 -2.46
N ASN A 60 -8.10 0.23 -1.27
CA ASN A 60 -8.66 1.24 -0.38
C ASN A 60 -8.75 0.69 1.05
N PRO A 61 -8.79 1.56 2.06
CA PRO A 61 -8.96 1.14 3.44
C PRO A 61 -10.25 0.34 3.65
N GLY A 62 -10.16 -0.76 4.40
CA GLY A 62 -11.33 -1.50 4.86
C GLY A 62 -12.04 -0.79 6.01
N GLU A 63 -13.33 -1.05 6.15
CA GLU A 63 -14.12 -0.61 7.29
C GLU A 63 -14.59 -1.79 8.13
N THR A 64 -14.66 -1.59 9.44
CA THR A 64 -15.39 -2.46 10.36
C THR A 64 -16.38 -1.60 11.15
N GLU A 65 -17.37 -2.22 11.83
CA GLU A 65 -18.28 -1.45 12.68
C GLU A 65 -17.54 -0.64 13.76
N GLN A 66 -16.39 -1.12 14.20
CA GLN A 66 -15.55 -0.46 15.19
C GLN A 66 -14.82 0.76 14.62
N ASP A 67 -14.43 0.73 13.35
CA ASP A 67 -13.74 1.84 12.69
C ASP A 67 -14.61 3.11 12.63
N TRP A 68 -15.93 2.96 12.66
CA TRP A 68 -16.87 4.07 12.57
C TRP A 68 -16.93 4.90 13.87
N CYS A 69 -16.44 4.35 14.97
CA CYS A 69 -16.49 4.99 16.27
C CYS A 69 -15.23 5.81 16.58
N ILE A 70 -14.17 5.69 15.77
CA ILE A 70 -12.86 6.25 16.08
C ILE A 70 -12.43 7.20 14.97
N ALA A 71 -12.28 8.47 15.32
CA ALA A 71 -11.74 9.45 14.40
C ALA A 71 -10.25 9.18 14.08
N PRO A 72 -9.81 9.38 12.85
CA PRO A 72 -8.41 9.26 12.50
C PRO A 72 -7.56 10.28 13.27
N LYS A 73 -6.40 9.84 13.73
CA LYS A 73 -5.42 10.70 14.40
C LYS A 73 -4.13 10.72 13.61
N PRO A 74 -4.04 11.56 12.55
CA PRO A 74 -2.87 11.63 11.71
C PRO A 74 -1.65 12.12 12.50
N THR A 75 -0.50 11.50 12.23
CA THR A 75 0.80 11.89 12.78
C THR A 75 1.79 12.13 11.65
N GLU A 76 3.03 12.47 11.96
CA GLU A 76 4.10 12.56 10.95
C GLU A 76 4.45 11.20 10.32
N GLU A 77 4.10 10.12 11.00
CA GLU A 77 4.48 8.75 10.64
C GLU A 77 3.33 7.95 10.04
N THR A 78 2.09 8.32 10.35
CA THR A 78 0.90 7.60 9.90
C THR A 78 -0.32 8.50 9.81
N SER A 79 -1.23 8.18 8.89
CA SER A 79 -2.57 8.74 8.85
C SER A 79 -3.64 7.72 9.28
N ARG A 80 -3.23 6.54 9.75
CA ARG A 80 -4.14 5.47 10.18
C ARG A 80 -4.91 5.84 11.43
N TYR A 81 -5.95 5.07 11.70
CA TYR A 81 -6.69 5.12 12.95
C TYR A 81 -5.90 4.47 14.09
N ASP A 82 -5.98 5.04 15.28
CA ASP A 82 -5.38 4.47 16.50
C ASP A 82 -6.24 3.36 17.11
N PHE A 83 -7.36 2.98 16.48
CA PHE A 83 -8.29 2.02 17.10
C PHE A 83 -7.64 0.66 17.38
N HIS A 84 -6.60 0.27 16.63
CA HIS A 84 -5.84 -0.95 16.91
C HIS A 84 -5.13 -0.92 18.26
N ASP A 85 -4.75 0.26 18.72
CA ASP A 85 -4.08 0.44 20.01
C ASP A 85 -5.10 0.45 21.14
N GLU A 86 -6.34 0.91 20.88
CA GLU A 86 -7.42 1.02 21.87
C GLU A 86 -8.23 -0.28 22.02
N VAL A 87 -8.55 -0.96 20.92
CA VAL A 87 -9.43 -2.15 20.92
C VAL A 87 -8.74 -3.43 20.50
N GLY A 88 -7.47 -3.33 20.14
CA GLY A 88 -6.68 -4.42 19.56
C GLY A 88 -6.99 -4.67 18.08
N PRO A 89 -6.12 -5.40 17.40
CA PRO A 89 -6.25 -5.66 15.97
C PRO A 89 -7.40 -6.63 15.70
N GLY A 90 -8.29 -6.28 14.80
CA GLY A 90 -9.33 -7.17 14.28
C GLY A 90 -8.74 -8.36 13.50
N ARG A 91 -9.55 -9.40 13.25
CA ARG A 91 -9.13 -10.62 12.52
C ARG A 91 -8.54 -10.31 11.14
N SER A 92 -9.06 -9.32 10.45
CA SER A 92 -8.56 -8.91 9.12
C SER A 92 -7.17 -8.30 9.20
N ALA A 93 -6.92 -7.43 10.18
CA ALA A 93 -5.61 -6.83 10.42
C ALA A 93 -4.56 -7.88 10.83
N ILE A 94 -4.94 -8.85 11.67
CA ILE A 94 -4.06 -9.97 12.04
C ILE A 94 -3.69 -10.79 10.80
N ARG A 95 -4.66 -11.16 9.96
CA ARG A 95 -4.41 -11.92 8.72
C ARG A 95 -3.51 -11.14 7.77
N TRP A 96 -3.75 -9.84 7.64
CA TRP A 96 -2.91 -8.99 6.81
C TRP A 96 -1.47 -8.94 7.32
N SER A 97 -1.26 -8.69 8.61
CA SER A 97 0.07 -8.64 9.22
C SER A 97 0.83 -9.98 9.08
N GLN A 98 0.15 -11.11 9.28
CA GLN A 98 0.74 -12.43 9.06
C GLN A 98 1.12 -12.67 7.60
N ALA A 99 0.26 -12.24 6.67
CA ALA A 99 0.55 -12.34 5.25
C ALA A 99 1.73 -11.44 4.85
N ALA A 100 1.75 -10.19 5.29
CA ALA A 100 2.85 -9.27 5.02
C ALA A 100 4.19 -9.82 5.52
N ARG A 101 4.26 -10.33 6.74
CA ARG A 101 5.46 -11.00 7.28
C ARG A 101 5.94 -12.14 6.40
N TYR A 102 5.00 -13.00 5.96
CA TYR A 102 5.32 -14.13 5.09
C TYR A 102 5.88 -13.69 3.73
N PHE A 103 5.22 -12.72 3.08
CA PHE A 103 5.61 -12.29 1.73
C PHE A 103 6.83 -11.38 1.69
N LEU A 104 7.08 -10.61 2.76
CA LEU A 104 8.13 -9.62 2.85
C LEU A 104 9.32 -10.03 3.72
N ASP A 105 9.31 -11.27 4.24
CA ASP A 105 10.40 -11.76 5.12
C ASP A 105 10.64 -10.85 6.34
N ASP A 106 9.57 -10.38 6.97
CA ASP A 106 9.62 -9.42 8.08
C ASP A 106 10.30 -8.07 7.77
N ALA A 107 10.48 -7.76 6.48
CA ALA A 107 11.06 -6.48 6.08
C ALA A 107 10.11 -5.30 6.36
N ASP A 108 10.69 -4.15 6.62
CA ASP A 108 9.98 -2.91 6.85
C ASP A 108 9.24 -2.43 5.60
N TYR A 109 8.02 -1.94 5.78
CA TYR A 109 7.21 -1.41 4.69
C TYR A 109 6.32 -0.25 5.13
N VAL A 110 5.95 0.57 4.16
CA VAL A 110 4.85 1.53 4.29
C VAL A 110 3.61 0.89 3.67
N LEU A 111 2.52 0.86 4.42
CA LEU A 111 1.21 0.56 3.87
C LEU A 111 0.61 1.84 3.29
N ALA A 112 0.23 1.78 2.04
CA ALA A 112 -0.47 2.84 1.30
C ALA A 112 -1.72 2.28 0.64
N GLU A 113 -2.56 3.16 0.10
CA GLU A 113 -3.76 2.76 -0.60
C GLU A 113 -3.86 3.48 -1.95
N LEU A 114 -4.36 2.79 -2.96
CA LEU A 114 -4.58 3.39 -4.28
C LEU A 114 -5.68 4.47 -4.22
N PHE A 115 -6.67 4.27 -3.36
CA PHE A 115 -7.76 5.20 -3.11
C PHE A 115 -7.91 5.40 -1.60
N PHE A 116 -7.91 6.64 -1.14
CA PHE A 116 -7.71 6.96 0.28
C PHE A 116 -8.95 6.86 1.16
N TRP A 117 -10.14 6.73 0.60
CA TRP A 117 -11.37 6.66 1.38
C TRP A 117 -11.86 5.24 1.54
N SER A 118 -12.30 4.95 2.74
CA SER A 118 -12.65 3.61 3.17
C SER A 118 -13.97 3.11 2.60
N SER A 119 -14.11 1.79 2.53
CA SER A 119 -15.37 1.11 2.29
C SER A 119 -15.39 -0.26 2.97
N TYR A 120 -16.58 -0.73 3.31
CA TYR A 120 -16.74 -2.05 3.93
C TYR A 120 -16.34 -3.18 2.95
N ASP A 121 -16.76 -3.07 1.71
CA ASP A 121 -16.44 -4.01 0.63
C ASP A 121 -16.48 -3.33 -0.75
N SER A 122 -16.22 -4.09 -1.80
CA SER A 122 -16.21 -3.60 -3.18
C SER A 122 -17.56 -3.11 -3.69
N ARG A 123 -18.68 -3.65 -3.16
CA ARG A 123 -20.03 -3.22 -3.53
C ARG A 123 -20.31 -1.84 -2.91
N VAL A 124 -20.09 -1.71 -1.61
CA VAL A 124 -20.22 -0.44 -0.90
C VAL A 124 -19.29 0.61 -1.51
N PHE A 125 -18.07 0.22 -1.91
CA PHE A 125 -17.17 1.10 -2.64
C PHE A 125 -17.81 1.63 -3.92
N THR A 126 -18.34 0.74 -4.76
CA THR A 126 -18.94 1.11 -6.05
C THR A 126 -20.21 1.95 -5.88
N ASP A 127 -21.04 1.62 -4.89
CA ASP A 127 -22.26 2.36 -4.59
C ASP A 127 -21.95 3.78 -4.07
N ARG A 128 -20.87 3.94 -3.28
CA ARG A 128 -20.46 5.22 -2.67
C ARG A 128 -19.65 6.11 -3.61
N PHE A 129 -18.68 5.54 -4.32
CA PHE A 129 -17.68 6.28 -5.10
C PHE A 129 -17.75 6.05 -6.61
N GLY A 130 -18.62 5.14 -7.07
CA GLY A 130 -18.63 4.67 -8.45
C GLY A 130 -17.44 3.79 -8.82
N PRO A 131 -17.26 3.50 -10.12
CA PRO A 131 -16.11 2.73 -10.59
C PRO A 131 -14.79 3.47 -10.32
N LEU A 132 -13.83 2.81 -9.66
CA LEU A 132 -12.54 3.40 -9.25
C LEU A 132 -11.86 4.16 -10.40
N ALA A 133 -11.79 3.57 -11.59
CA ALA A 133 -11.14 4.17 -12.75
C ALA A 133 -11.79 5.48 -13.24
N LYS A 134 -13.01 5.78 -12.79
CA LYS A 134 -13.75 7.01 -13.15
C LYS A 134 -13.85 8.00 -11.99
N SER A 135 -13.27 7.68 -10.86
CA SER A 135 -13.34 8.55 -9.68
C SER A 135 -12.53 9.83 -9.91
N LYS A 136 -13.21 10.98 -9.72
CA LYS A 136 -12.56 12.30 -9.79
C LYS A 136 -11.53 12.55 -8.68
N HIS A 137 -11.55 11.72 -7.64
CA HIS A 137 -10.63 11.82 -6.50
C HIS A 137 -9.33 11.04 -6.73
N LEU A 138 -9.31 10.11 -7.69
CA LEU A 138 -8.15 9.26 -7.96
C LEU A 138 -6.88 10.03 -8.35
N PRO A 139 -6.94 11.12 -9.13
CA PRO A 139 -5.74 11.91 -9.45
C PRO A 139 -5.00 12.44 -8.22
N LEU A 140 -5.73 12.91 -7.19
CA LEU A 140 -5.14 13.34 -5.93
C LEU A 140 -4.43 12.18 -5.22
N CYS A 141 -5.05 11.01 -5.19
CA CYS A 141 -4.46 9.82 -4.58
C CYS A 141 -3.15 9.42 -5.29
N VAL A 142 -3.14 9.46 -6.62
CA VAL A 142 -1.94 9.16 -7.40
C VAL A 142 -0.82 10.15 -7.10
N GLU A 143 -1.12 11.46 -7.10
CA GLU A 143 -0.14 12.51 -6.78
C GLU A 143 0.49 12.27 -5.40
N MET A 144 -0.33 12.07 -4.37
CA MET A 144 0.16 11.88 -3.01
C MET A 144 0.92 10.55 -2.83
N ASN A 145 0.52 9.50 -3.53
CA ASN A 145 1.27 8.24 -3.55
C ASN A 145 2.64 8.38 -4.24
N LEU A 146 2.73 9.18 -5.30
CA LEU A 146 4.03 9.49 -5.92
C LEU A 146 4.93 10.26 -4.96
N ASP A 147 4.37 11.22 -4.22
CA ASP A 147 5.11 11.94 -3.17
C ASP A 147 5.62 10.99 -2.07
N LEU A 148 4.79 10.03 -1.65
CA LEU A 148 5.16 9.01 -0.67
C LEU A 148 6.32 8.13 -1.18
N ILE A 149 6.19 7.62 -2.41
CA ILE A 149 7.19 6.78 -3.06
C ILE A 149 8.51 7.56 -3.24
N GLU A 150 8.44 8.82 -3.62
CA GLU A 150 9.63 9.67 -3.77
C GLU A 150 10.27 10.00 -2.43
N ALA A 151 9.48 10.22 -1.38
CA ALA A 151 10.00 10.51 -0.04
C ALA A 151 10.76 9.32 0.56
N TYR A 152 10.22 8.11 0.43
CA TYR A 152 10.80 6.92 1.04
C TYR A 152 11.76 6.15 0.16
N GLN A 153 11.77 6.38 -1.16
CA GLN A 153 12.66 5.67 -2.10
C GLN A 153 12.70 4.14 -1.87
N PRO A 154 11.54 3.45 -1.84
CA PRO A 154 11.50 2.03 -1.57
C PRO A 154 12.24 1.25 -2.65
N LYS A 155 12.74 0.06 -2.30
CA LYS A 155 13.34 -0.88 -3.27
C LYS A 155 12.31 -1.41 -4.27
N ALA A 156 11.06 -1.58 -3.82
CA ALA A 156 9.96 -2.01 -4.68
C ALA A 156 8.62 -1.48 -4.18
N VAL A 157 7.66 -1.36 -5.10
CA VAL A 157 6.24 -1.15 -4.79
C VAL A 157 5.50 -2.46 -5.04
N ILE A 158 4.70 -2.91 -4.06
CA ILE A 158 4.00 -4.18 -4.11
C ILE A 158 2.50 -3.96 -3.99
N LEU A 159 1.74 -4.56 -4.90
CA LEU A 159 0.28 -4.50 -4.88
C LEU A 159 -0.29 -5.92 -4.73
N PRO A 160 -0.81 -6.25 -3.54
CA PRO A 160 -1.55 -7.49 -3.32
C PRO A 160 -2.93 -7.44 -3.99
N GLY A 161 -3.00 -7.86 -5.24
CA GLY A 161 -4.21 -7.89 -6.05
C GLY A 161 -3.91 -7.73 -7.54
N LEU A 162 -4.51 -8.57 -8.38
CA LEU A 162 -4.34 -8.52 -9.83
C LEU A 162 -5.48 -7.78 -10.54
N THR A 163 -6.53 -7.42 -9.81
CA THR A 163 -7.75 -6.83 -10.39
C THR A 163 -7.49 -5.47 -11.06
N TYR A 164 -6.65 -4.66 -10.44
CA TYR A 164 -6.41 -3.28 -10.87
C TYR A 164 -5.08 -3.06 -11.60
N VAL A 165 -4.39 -4.14 -12.02
CA VAL A 165 -3.10 -4.04 -12.71
C VAL A 165 -3.14 -3.09 -13.89
N ARG A 166 -4.15 -3.21 -14.78
CA ARG A 166 -4.28 -2.33 -15.95
C ARG A 166 -4.42 -0.87 -15.54
N LEU A 167 -5.30 -0.59 -14.57
CA LEU A 167 -5.53 0.77 -14.08
C LEU A 167 -4.24 1.36 -13.48
N VAL A 168 -3.59 0.64 -12.59
CA VAL A 168 -2.36 1.11 -11.91
C VAL A 168 -1.24 1.30 -12.92
N LYS A 169 -1.06 0.35 -13.86
CA LYS A 169 -0.11 0.49 -14.95
C LYS A 169 -0.29 1.82 -15.70
N ASP A 170 -1.53 2.13 -16.06
CA ASP A 170 -1.82 3.33 -16.86
C ASP A 170 -1.65 4.61 -16.01
N LEU A 171 -2.05 4.60 -14.73
CA LEU A 171 -1.94 5.74 -13.81
C LEU A 171 -0.48 6.11 -13.48
N TYR A 172 0.38 5.11 -13.31
CA TYR A 172 1.78 5.32 -12.91
C TYR A 172 2.77 5.18 -14.08
N GLY A 173 2.28 4.99 -15.30
CA GLY A 173 3.11 4.89 -16.50
C GLY A 173 4.06 3.69 -16.50
N LEU A 174 3.62 2.55 -15.98
CA LEU A 174 4.49 1.39 -15.78
C LEU A 174 4.73 0.60 -17.08
N ALA A 175 5.98 0.23 -17.31
CA ALA A 175 6.36 -0.69 -18.36
C ALA A 175 6.29 -2.14 -17.86
N PHE A 176 5.71 -3.03 -18.67
CA PHE A 176 5.63 -4.46 -18.39
C PHE A 176 7.01 -5.11 -18.48
N VAL A 177 7.33 -6.00 -17.54
CA VAL A 177 8.56 -6.79 -17.51
C VAL A 177 8.23 -8.27 -17.79
N GLU A 178 7.45 -8.89 -16.91
CA GLU A 178 7.09 -10.31 -17.03
C GLU A 178 5.79 -10.65 -16.30
N ALA A 179 5.21 -11.82 -16.64
CA ALA A 179 4.12 -12.40 -15.89
C ALA A 179 4.50 -13.82 -15.43
N ILE A 180 4.19 -14.13 -14.18
CA ILE A 180 4.48 -15.40 -13.54
C ILE A 180 3.18 -16.16 -13.33
N SER A 181 3.10 -17.40 -13.82
CA SER A 181 1.92 -18.26 -13.73
C SER A 181 2.30 -19.69 -13.38
N ASP A 182 1.32 -20.48 -12.90
CA ASP A 182 1.46 -21.92 -12.66
C ASP A 182 0.94 -22.76 -13.85
N GLY A 183 0.84 -22.14 -15.00
CA GLY A 183 0.28 -22.74 -16.22
C GLY A 183 -1.24 -22.57 -16.39
N ARG A 184 -1.97 -22.36 -15.30
CA ARG A 184 -3.43 -22.13 -15.31
C ARG A 184 -3.83 -20.76 -14.80
N HIS A 185 -3.13 -20.28 -13.79
CA HIS A 185 -3.48 -19.05 -13.09
C HIS A 185 -2.30 -18.10 -13.07
N ARG A 186 -2.55 -16.85 -13.34
CA ARG A 186 -1.58 -15.77 -13.12
C ARG A 186 -1.37 -15.60 -11.62
N ILE A 187 -0.13 -15.62 -11.19
CA ILE A 187 0.30 -15.54 -9.78
C ILE A 187 0.86 -14.17 -9.47
N ALA A 188 1.71 -13.64 -10.34
CA ALA A 188 2.28 -12.31 -10.20
C ALA A 188 2.54 -11.68 -11.57
N GLU A 189 2.68 -10.35 -11.58
CA GLU A 189 3.16 -9.58 -12.72
C GLU A 189 4.18 -8.57 -12.24
N HIS A 190 5.26 -8.42 -13.00
CA HIS A 190 6.29 -7.43 -12.77
C HIS A 190 6.18 -6.30 -13.79
N TYR A 191 6.32 -5.11 -13.31
CA TYR A 191 6.40 -3.87 -14.04
C TYR A 191 7.56 -3.02 -13.52
N THR A 192 7.86 -1.91 -14.17
CA THR A 192 8.84 -0.93 -13.72
C THR A 192 8.39 0.49 -14.07
N ASP A 193 8.70 1.45 -13.22
CA ASP A 193 8.60 2.88 -13.49
C ASP A 193 9.92 3.46 -14.04
N GLY A 194 10.89 2.58 -14.40
CA GLY A 194 12.24 2.94 -14.82
C GLY A 194 13.22 3.18 -13.67
N LYS A 195 12.73 3.29 -12.43
CA LYS A 195 13.56 3.49 -11.23
C LYS A 195 13.53 2.27 -10.30
N ARG A 196 12.37 1.59 -10.23
CA ARG A 196 12.15 0.48 -9.30
C ARG A 196 11.15 -0.54 -9.86
N PRO A 197 11.18 -1.79 -9.37
CA PRO A 197 10.17 -2.77 -9.70
C PRO A 197 8.84 -2.48 -9.01
N TRP A 198 7.75 -2.81 -9.71
CA TRP A 198 6.39 -2.84 -9.25
C TRP A 198 5.87 -4.28 -9.39
N VAL A 199 5.50 -4.89 -8.27
CA VAL A 199 5.13 -6.31 -8.24
C VAL A 199 3.66 -6.44 -7.85
N PHE A 200 2.86 -6.95 -8.76
CA PHE A 200 1.48 -7.30 -8.50
C PHE A 200 1.40 -8.80 -8.21
N THR A 201 0.69 -9.18 -7.18
CA THR A 201 0.49 -10.58 -6.83
C THR A 201 -0.99 -10.88 -6.67
N LYS A 202 -1.38 -12.17 -6.55
CA LYS A 202 -2.70 -12.50 -6.00
C LYS A 202 -2.85 -11.85 -4.63
N HIS A 203 -4.11 -11.57 -4.24
CA HIS A 203 -4.42 -10.95 -2.96
C HIS A 203 -3.96 -11.83 -1.80
N TRP A 204 -3.18 -11.30 -0.89
CA TRP A 204 -2.46 -12.07 0.15
C TRP A 204 -3.38 -12.77 1.15
N THR A 205 -4.53 -12.16 1.45
CA THR A 205 -5.52 -12.70 2.40
C THR A 205 -6.68 -13.44 1.72
N ALA A 206 -6.60 -13.66 0.38
CA ALA A 206 -7.64 -14.40 -0.33
C ALA A 206 -7.80 -15.79 0.27
N ALA A 207 -9.01 -16.09 0.75
CA ALA A 207 -9.32 -17.36 1.38
C ALA A 207 -9.32 -18.53 0.38
N PHE A 208 -9.61 -18.25 -0.89
CA PHE A 208 -9.76 -19.27 -1.93
C PHE A 208 -8.87 -18.98 -3.14
N GLY A 209 -8.38 -20.06 -3.77
CA GLY A 209 -7.64 -19.95 -5.03
C GLY A 209 -6.18 -19.48 -4.92
N PHE A 210 -5.60 -19.48 -3.71
CA PHE A 210 -4.19 -19.16 -3.50
C PHE A 210 -3.52 -20.27 -2.70
N SER A 211 -3.09 -21.32 -3.41
CA SER A 211 -2.47 -22.51 -2.81
C SER A 211 -1.12 -22.17 -2.14
N LYS A 212 -0.63 -23.08 -1.28
CA LYS A 212 0.69 -22.91 -0.64
C LYS A 212 1.80 -22.74 -1.69
N GLN A 213 1.78 -23.53 -2.76
CA GLN A 213 2.76 -23.43 -3.84
C GLN A 213 2.68 -22.09 -4.56
N GLN A 214 1.46 -21.63 -4.88
CA GLN A 214 1.28 -20.31 -5.50
C GLN A 214 1.72 -19.16 -4.60
N ARG A 215 1.52 -19.27 -3.28
CA ARG A 215 2.02 -18.28 -2.31
C ARG A 215 3.54 -18.21 -2.32
N GLU A 216 4.21 -19.38 -2.34
CA GLU A 216 5.67 -19.42 -2.44
C GLU A 216 6.17 -18.84 -3.77
N THR A 217 5.50 -19.15 -4.89
CA THR A 217 5.81 -18.53 -6.19
C THR A 217 5.68 -17.01 -6.15
N ALA A 218 4.62 -16.47 -5.54
CA ALA A 218 4.44 -15.03 -5.39
C ALA A 218 5.51 -14.39 -4.49
N ARG A 219 5.90 -15.07 -3.40
CA ARG A 219 6.98 -14.63 -2.52
C ARG A 219 8.32 -14.59 -3.25
N GLN A 220 8.63 -15.62 -4.04
CA GLN A 220 9.82 -15.65 -4.89
C GLN A 220 9.81 -14.56 -5.95
N ALA A 221 8.64 -14.27 -6.54
CA ALA A 221 8.49 -13.15 -7.47
C ALA A 221 8.88 -11.81 -6.84
N ILE A 222 8.45 -11.55 -5.60
CA ILE A 222 8.84 -10.34 -4.86
C ILE A 222 10.36 -10.31 -4.63
N ARG A 223 10.96 -11.42 -4.21
CA ARG A 223 12.41 -11.51 -3.98
C ARG A 223 13.22 -11.31 -5.25
N SER A 224 12.83 -11.95 -6.36
CA SER A 224 13.47 -11.79 -7.66
C SER A 224 13.48 -10.35 -8.14
N ALA A 225 12.36 -9.65 -7.99
CA ALA A 225 12.25 -8.25 -8.37
C ALA A 225 13.26 -7.34 -7.64
N MET A 226 13.67 -7.73 -6.44
CA MET A 226 14.69 -7.00 -5.66
C MET A 226 16.13 -7.35 -6.00
N GLY A 227 16.37 -8.27 -6.95
CA GLY A 227 17.71 -8.77 -7.25
C GLY A 227 18.30 -9.68 -6.17
N THR A 228 17.54 -10.09 -5.19
CA THR A 228 17.92 -11.14 -4.22
C THR A 228 17.62 -12.50 -4.85
N GLN A 229 18.62 -13.06 -5.53
CA GLN A 229 18.56 -14.47 -5.91
C GLN A 229 18.56 -15.35 -4.64
N PRO A 230 17.88 -16.51 -4.69
CA PRO A 230 17.81 -17.43 -3.56
C PRO A 230 19.18 -18.01 -3.16
#